data_fc8149c577792aa221e506b3ae31c690
#
_entry.id   fc8149c577792aa221e506b3ae31c690
#
_cell.length_a   1.000
_cell.length_b   1.000
_cell.length_c   1.000
_cell.angle_alpha   90.00
_cell.angle_beta   90.00
_cell.angle_gamma   90.00
#
_symmetry.space_group_name_H-M   'P 1'
#
loop_
_entity.id
_entity.type
_entity.pdbx_description
1 polymer ?
#
loop_
_entity_poly.entity_id
_entity_poly.type
_entity_poly.pdbx_seq_one_letter_code
_entity_poly.pdbx_strand_id
1 'polypeptide(L)'
;EIGVRLVGSEMCIRDRAKASIVADRKDVVIKRAEDSNDIFQRLSYELSVIYSMGYVDYFLIVWDYINYAKTHDIPVGPGRGSAAGSLVSYCLGITTLDPVKYNLVFERFLNPERVSMPDIDVDFAPEGRQKVIDYVIEKYGKECVCQIITFGTMAARAVIKDVGRVMDLPYAMVDNIAKMIPQKVGVTIDSAMNGDADRDIKPNAEFKALYEADETCLLYTSPSPRDGLLS
;
A
#
# COMPACT_ATOMS: atom_id res chain seq x y z
N GLU A 1 8.63 24.37 -14.67
CA GLU A 1 9.55 24.97 -13.64
C GLU A 1 10.12 23.95 -12.66
N ILE A 2 9.50 22.78 -12.45
CA ILE A 2 10.04 21.70 -11.61
C ILE A 2 11.31 21.09 -12.25
N GLY A 3 11.36 21.00 -13.57
CA GLY A 3 12.49 20.39 -14.29
C GLY A 3 13.82 21.15 -14.21
N VAL A 4 13.80 22.47 -14.00
CA VAL A 4 15.02 23.30 -13.98
C VAL A 4 15.80 23.23 -12.66
N ARG A 5 15.16 22.82 -11.56
CA ARG A 5 15.80 22.64 -10.26
C ARG A 5 16.52 21.31 -10.07
N LEU A 6 16.36 20.40 -11.01
CA LEU A 6 16.83 19.01 -10.94
C LEU A 6 18.08 18.74 -11.78
N VAL A 7 18.60 19.75 -12.50
CA VAL A 7 19.90 19.68 -13.19
C VAL A 7 21.01 19.60 -12.13
N GLY A 8 21.37 18.41 -11.75
CA GLY A 8 22.31 18.10 -10.64
C GLY A 8 21.80 17.01 -9.72
N SER A 9 20.55 16.58 -9.89
CA SER A 9 19.89 15.55 -9.06
C SER A 9 20.58 14.19 -9.14
N GLU A 10 21.10 13.82 -10.31
CA GLU A 10 21.84 12.57 -10.52
C GLU A 10 23.12 12.53 -9.70
N MET A 11 23.88 13.63 -9.68
CA MET A 11 25.06 13.76 -8.89
C MET A 11 24.74 13.70 -7.40
N CYS A 12 23.62 14.30 -7.00
CA CYS A 12 23.14 14.30 -5.62
C CYS A 12 22.74 12.89 -5.14
N ILE A 13 22.02 12.10 -5.94
CA ILE A 13 21.68 10.70 -5.61
C ILE A 13 22.93 9.85 -5.52
N ARG A 14 23.81 9.95 -6.50
CA ARG A 14 25.05 9.17 -6.55
C ARG A 14 25.96 9.47 -5.35
N ASP A 15 26.14 10.75 -5.03
CA ASP A 15 27.02 11.16 -3.95
C ASP A 15 26.43 10.82 -2.58
N ARG A 16 25.11 10.97 -2.39
CA ARG A 16 24.41 10.55 -1.16
C ARG A 16 24.46 9.05 -0.97
N ALA A 17 24.18 8.27 -2.01
CA ALA A 17 24.23 6.83 -1.95
C ALA A 17 25.64 6.32 -1.62
N LYS A 18 26.68 6.89 -2.23
CA LYS A 18 28.07 6.57 -1.90
C LYS A 18 28.45 6.98 -0.47
N ALA A 19 28.05 8.17 -0.03
CA ALA A 19 28.31 8.64 1.33
C ALA A 19 27.63 7.77 2.39
N SER A 20 26.39 7.32 2.14
CA SER A 20 25.65 6.40 3.03
C SER A 20 26.35 5.05 3.15
N ILE A 21 26.78 4.45 2.05
CA ILE A 21 27.52 3.18 2.09
C ILE A 21 28.80 3.31 2.92
N VAL A 22 29.51 4.42 2.78
CA VAL A 22 30.74 4.67 3.54
C VAL A 22 30.44 4.91 5.02
N ALA A 23 29.32 5.57 5.36
CA ALA A 23 28.96 5.87 6.74
C ALA A 23 28.46 4.63 7.50
N ASP A 24 27.53 3.87 6.92
CA ASP A 24 26.90 2.70 7.54
C ASP A 24 27.86 1.52 7.75
N ARG A 25 28.95 1.48 6.99
CA ARG A 25 29.87 0.35 7.01
C ARG A 25 31.22 0.65 7.72
N LYS A 26 31.34 1.78 8.39
CA LYS A 26 32.53 2.08 9.21
C LYS A 26 32.73 1.07 10.34
N ASP A 27 31.64 0.48 10.85
CA ASP A 27 31.69 -0.48 11.96
C ASP A 27 31.68 -1.95 11.49
N VAL A 28 31.26 -2.18 10.26
CA VAL A 28 31.41 -3.48 9.59
C VAL A 28 32.74 -3.43 8.88
N VAL A 29 33.79 -3.90 9.56
CA VAL A 29 35.10 -4.14 8.95
C VAL A 29 34.86 -4.83 7.61
N ILE A 30 35.10 -4.13 6.51
CA ILE A 30 35.06 -4.66 5.15
C ILE A 30 36.14 -5.75 5.13
N LYS A 31 35.73 -6.97 5.48
CA LYS A 31 36.68 -8.10 5.64
C LYS A 31 37.20 -8.63 4.32
N ARG A 32 36.61 -8.20 3.19
CA ARG A 32 37.07 -8.56 1.83
C ARG A 32 36.91 -7.37 0.89
N ALA A 33 37.97 -7.02 0.19
CA ALA A 33 37.95 -6.03 -0.88
C ALA A 33 37.01 -6.42 -2.05
N GLU A 34 36.74 -7.70 -2.20
CA GLU A 34 35.79 -8.28 -3.17
C GLU A 34 34.34 -7.89 -2.89
N ASP A 35 33.90 -7.97 -1.61
CA ASP A 35 32.51 -7.64 -1.22
C ASP A 35 32.17 -6.15 -1.46
N SER A 36 33.16 -5.24 -1.35
CA SER A 36 32.93 -3.82 -1.61
C SER A 36 32.76 -3.53 -3.09
N ASN A 37 33.47 -4.24 -3.96
CA ASN A 37 33.40 -4.05 -5.41
C ASN A 37 32.04 -4.48 -5.95
N ASP A 38 31.51 -5.60 -5.47
CA ASP A 38 30.18 -6.09 -5.84
C ASP A 38 29.06 -5.14 -5.46
N ILE A 39 29.14 -4.51 -4.27
CA ILE A 39 28.14 -3.55 -3.80
C ILE A 39 28.16 -2.27 -4.65
N PHE A 40 29.34 -1.76 -4.98
CA PHE A 40 29.46 -0.58 -5.82
C PHE A 40 29.03 -0.87 -7.27
N GLN A 41 29.28 -2.07 -7.76
CA GLN A 41 28.78 -2.50 -9.08
C GLN A 41 27.26 -2.57 -9.09
N ARG A 42 26.66 -3.20 -8.08
CA ARG A 42 25.20 -3.23 -7.92
C ARG A 42 24.62 -1.83 -7.81
N LEU A 43 25.19 -0.95 -6.98
CA LEU A 43 24.72 0.42 -6.85
C LEU A 43 24.79 1.16 -8.19
N SER A 44 25.89 1.01 -8.93
CA SER A 44 26.07 1.65 -10.24
C SER A 44 25.05 1.12 -11.28
N TYR A 45 24.79 -0.16 -11.23
CA TYR A 45 23.76 -0.80 -12.07
C TYR A 45 22.36 -0.25 -11.74
N GLU A 46 21.94 -0.28 -10.46
CA GLU A 46 20.62 0.23 -10.05
C GLU A 46 20.45 1.71 -10.43
N LEU A 47 21.46 2.55 -10.20
CA LEU A 47 21.45 3.96 -10.60
C LEU A 47 21.31 4.13 -12.11
N SER A 48 21.99 3.30 -12.90
CA SER A 48 21.88 3.36 -14.37
C SER A 48 20.48 3.01 -14.85
N VAL A 49 19.84 2.02 -14.22
CA VAL A 49 18.45 1.62 -14.53
C VAL A 49 17.47 2.73 -14.14
N ILE A 50 17.57 3.26 -12.92
CA ILE A 50 16.71 4.37 -12.45
C ILE A 50 16.83 5.57 -13.38
N TYR A 51 18.04 5.90 -13.81
CA TYR A 51 18.30 6.99 -14.75
C TYR A 51 17.71 6.73 -16.12
N SER A 52 18.00 5.58 -16.72
CA SER A 52 17.52 5.23 -18.07
C SER A 52 16.00 5.17 -18.17
N MET A 53 15.33 4.82 -17.07
CA MET A 53 13.87 4.78 -16.97
C MET A 53 13.25 6.14 -16.61
N GLY A 54 14.04 7.18 -16.30
CA GLY A 54 13.57 8.53 -15.99
C GLY A 54 12.96 8.68 -14.58
N TYR A 55 13.29 7.80 -13.61
CA TYR A 55 12.69 7.82 -12.26
C TYR A 55 13.53 8.54 -11.20
N VAL A 56 14.56 9.27 -11.60
CA VAL A 56 15.41 10.02 -10.66
C VAL A 56 14.60 10.96 -9.78
N ASP A 57 13.71 11.74 -10.37
CA ASP A 57 12.89 12.72 -9.67
C ASP A 57 11.89 12.05 -8.73
N TYR A 58 11.35 10.90 -9.11
CA TYR A 58 10.47 10.12 -8.27
C TYR A 58 11.18 9.69 -6.97
N PHE A 59 12.40 9.16 -7.07
CA PHE A 59 13.19 8.80 -5.88
C PHE A 59 13.50 10.01 -5.00
N LEU A 60 13.78 11.17 -5.58
CA LEU A 60 14.05 12.39 -4.83
C LEU A 60 12.81 12.90 -4.09
N ILE A 61 11.64 12.85 -4.71
CA ILE A 61 10.37 13.23 -4.09
C ILE A 61 10.07 12.30 -2.91
N VAL A 62 10.23 10.98 -3.10
CA VAL A 62 10.01 9.99 -2.04
C VAL A 62 10.98 10.20 -0.89
N TRP A 63 12.26 10.38 -1.18
CA TRP A 63 13.27 10.70 -0.18
C TRP A 63 12.92 11.98 0.59
N ASP A 64 12.46 13.01 -0.08
CA ASP A 64 12.19 14.31 0.50
C ASP A 64 11.12 14.25 1.60
N TYR A 65 9.96 13.67 1.32
CA TYR A 65 8.91 13.59 2.33
C TYR A 65 9.22 12.60 3.46
N ILE A 66 10.00 11.54 3.17
CA ILE A 66 10.50 10.64 4.22
C ILE A 66 11.50 11.38 5.11
N ASN A 67 12.41 12.16 4.53
CA ASN A 67 13.36 12.97 5.28
C ASN A 67 12.65 14.03 6.11
N TYR A 68 11.62 14.69 5.56
CA TYR A 68 10.77 15.61 6.32
C TYR A 68 10.17 14.91 7.55
N ALA A 69 9.57 13.74 7.39
CA ALA A 69 9.00 12.99 8.49
C ALA A 69 10.05 12.67 9.56
N LYS A 70 11.22 12.16 9.18
CA LYS A 70 12.31 11.81 10.09
C LYS A 70 12.87 13.01 10.85
N THR A 71 12.94 14.19 10.21
CA THR A 71 13.43 15.42 10.84
C THR A 71 12.40 16.13 11.72
N HIS A 72 11.12 15.71 11.65
CA HIS A 72 10.03 16.24 12.45
C HIS A 72 9.47 15.21 13.46
N ASP A 73 10.29 14.24 13.85
CA ASP A 73 9.96 13.19 14.83
C ASP A 73 8.68 12.39 14.48
N ILE A 74 8.42 12.22 13.19
CA ILE A 74 7.32 11.38 12.72
C ILE A 74 7.89 9.99 12.41
N PRO A 75 7.49 8.94 13.14
CA PRO A 75 7.96 7.59 12.89
C PRO A 75 7.59 7.11 11.48
N VAL A 76 8.59 6.55 10.78
CA VAL A 76 8.46 5.99 9.44
C VAL A 76 8.75 4.50 9.51
N GLY A 77 7.91 3.71 8.85
CA GLY A 77 8.10 2.26 8.75
C GLY A 77 9.40 1.88 8.03
N PRO A 78 9.90 0.65 8.20
CA PRO A 78 11.18 0.19 7.64
C PRO A 78 11.16 0.07 6.10
N GLY A 79 10.03 0.26 5.49
CA GLY A 79 9.75 -0.01 4.08
C GLY A 79 9.10 -1.38 3.90
N ARG A 80 8.30 -1.49 2.85
CA ARG A 80 7.58 -2.72 2.47
C ARG A 80 7.50 -2.88 0.96
N GLY A 81 6.97 -4.02 0.50
CA GLY A 81 6.82 -4.29 -0.92
C GLY A 81 8.15 -4.49 -1.65
N SER A 82 8.15 -4.21 -2.94
CA SER A 82 9.30 -4.44 -3.83
C SER A 82 10.43 -3.43 -3.64
N ALA A 83 10.14 -2.23 -3.14
CA ALA A 83 11.13 -1.17 -2.94
C ALA A 83 12.26 -1.55 -1.98
N ALA A 84 12.01 -2.49 -1.05
CA ALA A 84 13.02 -3.05 -0.17
C ALA A 84 14.15 -3.79 -0.92
N GLY A 85 13.92 -4.18 -2.19
CA GLY A 85 14.94 -4.80 -3.05
C GLY A 85 15.99 -3.84 -3.62
N SER A 86 15.78 -2.52 -3.50
CA SER A 86 16.68 -1.50 -4.05
C SER A 86 17.75 -1.07 -3.06
N LEU A 87 19.01 -1.21 -3.45
CA LEU A 87 20.15 -0.69 -2.72
C LEU A 87 20.17 0.85 -2.72
N VAL A 88 19.71 1.48 -3.80
CA VAL A 88 19.56 2.94 -3.88
C VAL A 88 18.54 3.43 -2.85
N SER A 89 17.38 2.77 -2.73
CA SER A 89 16.37 3.10 -1.72
C SER A 89 16.91 2.97 -0.29
N TYR A 90 17.70 1.96 -0.02
CA TYR A 90 18.38 1.77 1.28
C TYR A 90 19.39 2.90 1.54
N CYS A 91 20.26 3.19 0.58
CA CYS A 91 21.28 4.25 0.71
C CYS A 91 20.70 5.66 0.88
N LEU A 92 19.54 5.92 0.27
CA LEU A 92 18.81 7.17 0.45
C LEU A 92 18.01 7.21 1.78
N GLY A 93 17.94 6.09 2.50
CA GLY A 93 17.15 6.00 3.73
C GLY A 93 15.63 5.98 3.46
N ILE A 94 15.22 5.66 2.24
CA ILE A 94 13.81 5.41 1.88
C ILE A 94 13.36 4.12 2.59
N THR A 95 14.21 3.09 2.56
CA THR A 95 14.01 1.85 3.30
C THR A 95 15.13 1.66 4.32
N THR A 96 14.89 0.87 5.38
CA THR A 96 15.89 0.53 6.40
C THR A 96 16.34 -0.93 6.33
N LEU A 97 15.82 -1.69 5.36
CA LEU A 97 16.19 -3.08 5.11
C LEU A 97 17.37 -3.13 4.13
N ASP A 98 18.48 -3.74 4.55
CA ASP A 98 19.66 -3.93 3.69
C ASP A 98 19.38 -5.04 2.65
N PRO A 99 19.21 -4.70 1.35
CA PRO A 99 18.87 -5.68 0.33
C PRO A 99 19.99 -6.69 0.05
N VAL A 100 21.23 -6.33 0.34
CA VAL A 100 22.38 -7.22 0.15
C VAL A 100 22.39 -8.29 1.24
N LYS A 101 22.17 -7.89 2.49
CA LYS A 101 22.11 -8.79 3.64
C LYS A 101 21.02 -9.86 3.50
N TYR A 102 19.88 -9.49 2.93
CA TYR A 102 18.72 -10.37 2.78
C TYR A 102 18.57 -10.96 1.37
N ASN A 103 19.57 -10.80 0.51
CA ASN A 103 19.56 -11.28 -0.89
C ASN A 103 18.29 -10.87 -1.66
N LEU A 104 17.85 -9.63 -1.48
CA LEU A 104 16.67 -9.11 -2.17
C LEU A 104 17.04 -8.70 -3.60
N VAL A 105 16.13 -8.98 -4.54
CA VAL A 105 16.34 -8.78 -5.98
C VAL A 105 15.77 -7.44 -6.41
N PHE A 106 16.61 -6.61 -7.06
CA PHE A 106 16.22 -5.28 -7.55
C PHE A 106 15.23 -5.34 -8.72
N GLU A 107 15.35 -6.33 -9.59
CA GLU A 107 14.50 -6.50 -10.77
C GLU A 107 13.03 -6.80 -10.43
N ARG A 108 12.74 -7.17 -9.19
CA ARG A 108 11.36 -7.26 -8.69
C ARG A 108 10.73 -5.88 -8.45
N PHE A 109 11.55 -4.87 -8.25
CA PHE A 109 11.13 -3.50 -8.02
C PHE A 109 11.15 -2.70 -9.33
N LEU A 110 12.28 -2.70 -10.05
CA LEU A 110 12.44 -2.06 -11.35
C LEU A 110 13.04 -3.05 -12.34
N ASN A 111 12.31 -3.30 -13.42
CA ASN A 111 12.77 -4.12 -14.53
C ASN A 111 12.68 -3.31 -15.83
N PRO A 112 13.80 -3.06 -16.55
CA PRO A 112 13.80 -2.36 -17.83
C PRO A 112 12.92 -2.99 -18.89
N GLU A 113 12.71 -4.32 -18.83
CA GLU A 113 11.87 -5.05 -19.79
C GLU A 113 10.37 -4.87 -19.51
N ARG A 114 10.01 -4.45 -18.28
CA ARG A 114 8.64 -4.23 -17.87
C ARG A 114 8.40 -2.75 -17.61
N VAL A 115 7.80 -2.06 -18.57
CA VAL A 115 7.45 -0.64 -18.46
C VAL A 115 6.28 -0.49 -17.47
N SER A 116 6.58 -0.44 -16.17
CA SER A 116 5.61 -0.09 -15.13
C SER A 116 6.25 0.94 -14.21
N MET A 117 5.47 1.95 -13.79
CA MET A 117 5.94 2.88 -12.77
C MET A 117 6.30 2.14 -11.48
N PRO A 118 7.42 2.52 -10.82
CA PRO A 118 7.74 1.98 -9.52
C PRO A 118 6.69 2.45 -8.49
N ASP A 119 6.37 1.56 -7.56
CA ASP A 119 5.48 1.83 -6.44
C ASP A 119 6.27 1.69 -5.14
N ILE A 120 6.42 2.79 -4.41
CA ILE A 120 7.10 2.81 -3.11
C ILE A 120 6.05 3.07 -2.03
N ASP A 121 5.70 2.00 -1.33
CA ASP A 121 4.82 2.04 -0.18
C ASP A 121 5.57 2.58 1.06
N VAL A 122 5.04 3.64 1.68
CA VAL A 122 5.60 4.23 2.90
C VAL A 122 4.55 4.28 4.00
N ASP A 123 4.88 3.72 5.15
CA ASP A 123 4.01 3.74 6.32
C ASP A 123 4.46 4.86 7.29
N PHE A 124 3.55 5.72 7.67
CA PHE A 124 3.73 6.76 8.68
C PHE A 124 2.88 6.49 9.91
N ALA A 125 3.36 6.91 11.09
CA ALA A 125 2.54 6.92 12.27
C ALA A 125 1.26 7.74 12.04
N PRO A 126 0.08 7.25 12.47
CA PRO A 126 -1.22 7.91 12.20
C PRO A 126 -1.25 9.37 12.64
N GLU A 127 -0.61 9.70 13.78
CA GLU A 127 -0.58 11.04 14.37
C GLU A 127 0.19 12.05 13.52
N GLY A 128 1.20 11.57 12.78
CA GLY A 128 2.05 12.42 11.94
C GLY A 128 1.70 12.39 10.46
N ARG A 129 0.90 11.43 10.01
CA ARG A 129 0.61 11.22 8.58
C ARG A 129 0.04 12.46 7.90
N GLN A 130 -0.90 13.15 8.54
CA GLN A 130 -1.51 14.34 7.95
C GLN A 130 -0.48 15.48 7.76
N LYS A 131 0.45 15.66 8.69
CA LYS A 131 1.51 16.68 8.57
C LYS A 131 2.41 16.43 7.36
N VAL A 132 2.72 15.16 7.06
CA VAL A 132 3.51 14.80 5.86
C VAL A 132 2.72 15.09 4.60
N ILE A 133 1.42 14.77 4.56
CA ILE A 133 0.55 15.07 3.42
C ILE A 133 0.50 16.59 3.18
N ASP A 134 0.29 17.38 4.24
CA ASP A 134 0.22 18.84 4.16
C ASP A 134 1.54 19.43 3.64
N TYR A 135 2.69 18.93 4.12
CA TYR A 135 4.00 19.31 3.61
C TYR A 135 4.17 19.04 2.11
N VAL A 136 3.75 17.85 1.66
CA VAL A 136 3.85 17.48 0.23
C VAL A 136 2.94 18.36 -0.62
N ILE A 137 1.72 18.66 -0.14
CA ILE A 137 0.79 19.59 -0.82
C ILE A 137 1.37 21.00 -0.90
N GLU A 138 1.94 21.51 0.19
CA GLU A 138 2.54 22.84 0.24
C GLU A 138 3.74 22.96 -0.71
N LYS A 139 4.60 21.93 -0.73
CA LYS A 139 5.84 21.94 -1.49
C LYS A 139 5.65 21.68 -2.98
N TYR A 140 4.82 20.72 -3.35
CA TYR A 140 4.65 20.27 -4.74
C TYR A 140 3.38 20.79 -5.40
N GLY A 141 2.47 21.36 -4.65
CA GLY A 141 1.20 21.89 -5.12
C GLY A 141 0.02 20.92 -4.97
N LYS A 142 -1.13 21.46 -4.65
CA LYS A 142 -2.38 20.70 -4.44
C LYS A 142 -2.81 19.89 -5.67
N GLU A 143 -2.43 20.35 -6.85
CA GLU A 143 -2.76 19.71 -8.14
C GLU A 143 -1.92 18.47 -8.41
N CYS A 144 -0.77 18.34 -7.72
CA CYS A 144 0.15 17.22 -7.87
C CYS A 144 -0.04 16.14 -6.80
N VAL A 145 -0.93 16.36 -5.83
CA VAL A 145 -1.14 15.46 -4.68
C VAL A 145 -2.61 15.10 -4.57
N CYS A 146 -2.92 13.82 -4.63
CA CYS A 146 -4.28 13.35 -4.46
C CYS A 146 -4.34 12.15 -3.51
N GLN A 147 -5.48 12.02 -2.84
CA GLN A 147 -5.81 10.81 -2.10
C GLN A 147 -6.58 9.87 -3.02
N ILE A 148 -6.14 8.62 -3.09
CA ILE A 148 -6.86 7.60 -3.85
C ILE A 148 -8.05 7.17 -3.01
N ILE A 149 -9.25 7.35 -3.58
CA ILE A 149 -10.49 6.87 -2.96
C ILE A 149 -10.57 5.36 -3.20
N THR A 150 -10.57 4.61 -2.11
CA THR A 150 -10.81 3.16 -2.17
C THR A 150 -12.29 2.92 -1.96
N PHE A 151 -12.97 2.41 -2.98
CA PHE A 151 -14.35 1.94 -2.82
C PHE A 151 -14.30 0.54 -2.21
N GLY A 152 -14.78 0.44 -0.97
CA GLY A 152 -14.95 -0.83 -0.30
C GLY A 152 -16.43 -1.17 -0.21
N THR A 153 -16.83 -2.37 -0.61
CA THR A 153 -18.15 -2.90 -0.31
C THR A 153 -18.06 -3.75 0.95
N MET A 154 -19.04 -3.58 1.83
CA MET A 154 -19.14 -4.43 3.01
C MET A 154 -19.58 -5.83 2.57
N ALA A 155 -18.83 -6.85 2.98
CA ALA A 155 -19.23 -8.24 2.71
C ALA A 155 -20.57 -8.55 3.41
N ALA A 156 -21.41 -9.37 2.80
CA ALA A 156 -22.76 -9.66 3.28
C ALA A 156 -22.84 -10.04 4.77
N ARG A 157 -21.90 -10.86 5.25
CA ARG A 157 -21.83 -11.22 6.68
C ARG A 157 -21.46 -10.06 7.59
N ALA A 158 -20.57 -9.18 7.13
CA ALA A 158 -20.13 -8.04 7.90
C ALA A 158 -21.23 -7.00 8.00
N VAL A 159 -21.93 -6.72 6.89
CA VAL A 159 -23.03 -5.74 6.87
C VAL A 159 -24.14 -6.11 7.83
N ILE A 160 -24.54 -7.39 7.89
CA ILE A 160 -25.57 -7.85 8.84
C ILE A 160 -25.13 -7.59 10.29
N LYS A 161 -23.86 -7.88 10.63
CA LYS A 161 -23.35 -7.65 11.97
C LYS A 161 -23.27 -6.17 12.32
N ASP A 162 -22.86 -5.35 11.38
CA ASP A 162 -22.70 -3.91 11.63
C ASP A 162 -24.04 -3.20 11.74
N VAL A 163 -24.98 -3.52 10.84
CA VAL A 163 -26.35 -2.98 10.91
C VAL A 163 -27.06 -3.46 12.18
N GLY A 164 -26.95 -4.75 12.52
CA GLY A 164 -27.52 -5.29 13.74
C GLY A 164 -26.97 -4.58 15.00
N ARG A 165 -25.69 -4.23 15.01
CA ARG A 165 -25.09 -3.45 16.11
C ARG A 165 -25.63 -2.02 16.18
N VAL A 166 -25.80 -1.36 15.02
CA VAL A 166 -26.36 0.00 14.97
C VAL A 166 -27.82 0.04 15.41
N MET A 167 -28.55 -1.03 15.13
CA MET A 167 -29.96 -1.20 15.53
C MET A 167 -30.13 -1.75 16.94
N ASP A 168 -29.04 -1.95 17.68
CA ASP A 168 -29.02 -2.51 19.06
C ASP A 168 -29.73 -3.87 19.18
N LEU A 169 -29.60 -4.71 18.14
CA LEU A 169 -30.18 -6.06 18.12
C LEU A 169 -29.32 -7.04 18.94
N PRO A 170 -29.96 -8.07 19.57
CA PRO A 170 -29.22 -9.08 20.32
C PRO A 170 -28.14 -9.76 19.44
N TYR A 171 -26.88 -9.73 19.91
CA TYR A 171 -25.75 -10.31 19.18
C TYR A 171 -25.97 -11.76 18.73
N ALA A 172 -26.56 -12.59 19.60
CA ALA A 172 -26.82 -14.00 19.27
C ALA A 172 -27.76 -14.16 18.06
N MET A 173 -28.80 -13.31 17.95
CA MET A 173 -29.72 -13.29 16.82
C MET A 173 -28.98 -12.90 15.52
N VAL A 174 -28.25 -11.80 15.56
CA VAL A 174 -27.51 -11.27 14.41
C VAL A 174 -26.43 -12.25 13.95
N ASP A 175 -25.71 -12.88 14.87
CA ASP A 175 -24.67 -13.87 14.56
C ASP A 175 -25.24 -15.14 13.94
N ASN A 176 -26.43 -15.60 14.39
CA ASN A 176 -27.12 -16.73 13.77
C ASN A 176 -27.51 -16.44 12.33
N ILE A 177 -28.06 -15.27 12.05
CA ILE A 177 -28.41 -14.84 10.69
C ILE A 177 -27.18 -14.72 9.82
N ALA A 178 -26.11 -14.09 10.31
CA ALA A 178 -24.86 -13.96 9.58
C ALA A 178 -24.22 -15.33 9.25
N LYS A 179 -24.41 -16.35 10.09
CA LYS A 179 -23.92 -17.72 9.82
C LYS A 179 -24.66 -18.44 8.69
N MET A 180 -25.90 -18.04 8.40
CA MET A 180 -26.66 -18.60 7.27
C MET A 180 -26.07 -18.22 5.91
N ILE A 181 -25.27 -17.15 5.85
CA ILE A 181 -24.59 -16.72 4.63
C ILE A 181 -23.31 -17.54 4.41
N PRO A 182 -23.09 -18.13 3.21
CA PRO A 182 -21.90 -18.91 2.90
C PRO A 182 -20.58 -18.12 3.06
N GLN A 183 -19.52 -18.81 3.48
CA GLN A 183 -18.16 -18.21 3.56
C GLN A 183 -17.43 -18.36 2.23
N LYS A 184 -17.89 -17.65 1.20
CA LYS A 184 -17.20 -17.58 -0.10
C LYS A 184 -16.90 -16.12 -0.45
N VAL A 185 -15.87 -15.89 -1.24
CA VAL A 185 -15.51 -14.55 -1.73
C VAL A 185 -16.58 -14.06 -2.70
N GLY A 186 -17.02 -12.80 -2.52
CA GLY A 186 -17.99 -12.17 -3.40
C GLY A 186 -19.45 -12.59 -3.18
N VAL A 187 -19.77 -13.24 -2.05
CA VAL A 187 -21.17 -13.53 -1.68
C VAL A 187 -21.90 -12.25 -1.35
N THR A 188 -23.02 -12.02 -2.00
CA THR A 188 -24.00 -10.96 -1.70
C THR A 188 -25.18 -11.52 -0.92
N ILE A 189 -26.00 -10.66 -0.32
CA ILE A 189 -27.26 -11.08 0.33
C ILE A 189 -28.18 -11.74 -0.69
N ASP A 190 -28.29 -11.16 -1.88
CA ASP A 190 -29.11 -11.72 -2.96
C ASP A 190 -28.61 -13.11 -3.40
N SER A 191 -27.30 -13.26 -3.62
CA SER A 191 -26.75 -14.57 -3.99
C SER A 191 -26.88 -15.62 -2.87
N ALA A 192 -26.92 -15.21 -1.61
CA ALA A 192 -27.19 -16.12 -0.49
C ALA A 192 -28.67 -16.60 -0.48
N MET A 193 -29.63 -15.74 -0.90
CA MET A 193 -31.04 -16.08 -0.96
C MET A 193 -31.41 -16.88 -2.20
N ASN A 194 -30.94 -16.46 -3.37
CA ASN A 194 -31.40 -16.97 -4.68
C ASN A 194 -30.38 -17.90 -5.34
N GLY A 195 -29.14 -17.95 -4.83
CA GLY A 195 -28.05 -18.69 -5.45
C GLY A 195 -27.34 -17.88 -6.52
N ASP A 196 -26.16 -18.34 -6.90
CA ASP A 196 -25.34 -17.78 -7.99
C ASP A 196 -24.58 -18.95 -8.64
N ALA A 197 -25.00 -19.31 -9.85
CA ALA A 197 -24.44 -20.45 -10.57
C ALA A 197 -22.99 -20.19 -11.01
N ASP A 198 -22.65 -18.94 -11.38
CA ASP A 198 -21.31 -18.58 -11.84
C ASP A 198 -20.27 -18.68 -10.70
N ARG A 199 -20.71 -18.45 -9.47
CA ARG A 199 -19.88 -18.53 -8.26
C ARG A 199 -20.07 -19.81 -7.46
N ASP A 200 -20.84 -20.77 -7.96
CA ASP A 200 -21.20 -22.00 -7.25
C ASP A 200 -21.73 -21.72 -5.83
N ILE A 201 -22.64 -20.76 -5.71
CA ILE A 201 -23.33 -20.40 -4.47
C ILE A 201 -24.72 -21.04 -4.52
N LYS A 202 -24.98 -21.95 -3.56
CA LYS A 202 -26.32 -22.56 -3.43
C LYS A 202 -27.23 -21.64 -2.64
N PRO A 203 -28.52 -21.52 -3.04
CA PRO A 203 -29.49 -20.73 -2.31
C PRO A 203 -29.73 -21.33 -0.91
N ASN A 204 -29.86 -20.46 0.09
CA ASN A 204 -30.22 -20.85 1.45
C ASN A 204 -31.71 -20.58 1.68
N ALA A 205 -32.52 -21.64 1.63
CA ALA A 205 -33.96 -21.53 1.77
C ALA A 205 -34.38 -21.04 3.17
N GLU A 206 -33.64 -21.41 4.22
CA GLU A 206 -33.88 -20.96 5.60
C GLU A 206 -33.63 -19.44 5.76
N PHE A 207 -32.55 -18.94 5.17
CA PHE A 207 -32.23 -17.51 5.16
C PHE A 207 -33.29 -16.72 4.39
N LYS A 208 -33.76 -17.26 3.24
CA LYS A 208 -34.82 -16.63 2.45
C LYS A 208 -36.15 -16.59 3.19
N ALA A 209 -36.52 -17.68 3.85
CA ALA A 209 -37.75 -17.76 4.62
C ALA A 209 -37.77 -16.80 5.80
N LEU A 210 -36.59 -16.65 6.48
CA LEU A 210 -36.42 -15.69 7.56
C LEU A 210 -36.53 -14.25 7.06
N TYR A 211 -35.95 -13.96 5.90
CA TYR A 211 -35.99 -12.64 5.27
C TYR A 211 -37.45 -12.26 4.91
N GLU A 212 -38.27 -13.21 4.43
CA GLU A 212 -39.65 -12.97 4.05
C GLU A 212 -40.63 -12.89 5.24
N ALA A 213 -40.28 -13.53 6.38
CA ALA A 213 -41.14 -13.64 7.55
C ALA A 213 -40.91 -12.58 8.64
N ASP A 214 -39.75 -11.98 8.68
CA ASP A 214 -39.35 -11.06 9.77
C ASP A 214 -39.10 -9.65 9.23
N GLU A 215 -39.95 -8.69 9.59
CA GLU A 215 -39.85 -7.29 9.20
C GLU A 215 -38.54 -6.66 9.69
N THR A 216 -38.02 -7.09 10.83
CA THR A 216 -36.73 -6.63 11.35
C THR A 216 -35.59 -7.13 10.48
N CYS A 217 -35.65 -8.38 10.02
CA CYS A 217 -34.69 -8.96 9.11
C CYS A 217 -34.69 -8.22 7.74
N LEU A 218 -35.86 -7.88 7.23
CA LEU A 218 -36.03 -7.06 6.03
C LEU A 218 -35.31 -5.73 6.11
N LEU A 219 -35.38 -5.05 7.25
CA LEU A 219 -34.79 -3.72 7.45
C LEU A 219 -33.25 -3.73 7.31
N TYR A 220 -32.55 -4.71 7.89
CA TYR A 220 -31.08 -4.72 7.88
C TYR A 220 -30.45 -5.63 6.82
N THR A 221 -31.27 -6.34 6.04
CA THR A 221 -30.82 -7.11 4.87
C THR A 221 -31.23 -6.47 3.55
N SER A 222 -32.10 -5.44 3.55
CA SER A 222 -32.47 -4.71 2.35
C SER A 222 -31.26 -4.02 1.72
N PRO A 223 -31.12 -4.04 0.38
CA PRO A 223 -30.08 -3.30 -0.30
C PRO A 223 -30.21 -1.79 -0.02
N SER A 224 -29.08 -1.14 0.22
CA SER A 224 -29.05 0.30 0.38
C SER A 224 -29.56 0.99 -0.90
N PRO A 225 -30.28 2.13 -0.80
CA PRO A 225 -30.64 2.93 -1.97
C PRO A 225 -29.44 3.34 -2.84
N ARG A 226 -28.21 3.28 -2.28
CA ARG A 226 -26.94 3.54 -3.02
C ARG A 226 -26.53 2.39 -3.93
N ASP A 227 -26.97 1.16 -3.65
CA ASP A 227 -26.59 0.00 -4.46
C ASP A 227 -27.33 -0.02 -5.81
N GLY A 228 -28.46 0.70 -5.92
CA GLY A 228 -29.21 0.89 -7.14
C GLY A 228 -28.70 1.97 -8.09
N LEU A 229 -27.71 2.77 -7.66
CA LEU A 229 -27.12 3.86 -8.46
C LEU A 229 -25.80 3.46 -9.16
N LEU A 230 -25.33 2.24 -8.96
CA LEU A 230 -24.07 1.71 -9.50
C LEU A 230 -24.28 0.54 -10.48
N SER A 231 -25.51 0.32 -10.96
CA SER A 231 -25.84 -0.65 -12.04
C SER A 231 -25.93 0.04 -13.39
#